data_2e67b3f006b20bcc2f2ae856f5aa366a
#
_entry.id   2e67b3f006b20bcc2f2ae856f5aa366a
#
_cell.length_a   1.000
_cell.length_b   1.000
_cell.length_c   1.000
_cell.angle_alpha   90.00
_cell.angle_beta   90.00
_cell.angle_gamma   90.00
#
_symmetry.space_group_name_H-M   'P 1'
#
loop_
_entity.id
_entity.type
_entity.pdbx_description
1 polymer ?
#
loop_
_entity_poly.entity_id
_entity_poly.type
_entity_poly.pdbx_seq_one_letter_code
_entity_poly.pdbx_strand_id
1 'polypeptide(L)'
;MTDSIRLILAKGSRKMQENYELVQRGFRVLVGTMSAYIGQTLNKTYRNNWWDELLSVLQYPKDLPDRGTYSELIDSLDVLNCLRIIDRMWGSVYRTLLSPSCRAWAKELMGVRNSVAHIGQQDLDQPMAERALDTMALLCAEIDPDSAEEIREIYREVRARAADSVRPTMIVRGVQQPESDSKRGTLQEGSLLKLVGTDTVQPTTLTRKVTYAGKTVVYPVYKVRLDALYFNDQNDRIATWITQYESENGEDSLSSLNTDIYNRIIENFITDSNPEAIQKTQKNIALVGQREPGVTLADGRIVDGNRRYTCLRRIQRTTDEPVYFETVLMDMDIREDKKQIKLLELAIQHGEEKKVDYDLIDFAIGTYRDVVQTQLLTMKEYAASTNEQLADIKKRIEIAEVICEFLEYIGLPGQYHVAREYQVYSLFQEMIPLLRSLEDQEKAELKRIAFNNVLMRAIKDQRKFIRDIKGMIRGDSYKEYFEDQKKWNAEIQEKLQGADIHSKEDLEAFASVNADIADNLSMSMERAILRSRSQKLKEKPSENVAKSIDLMMDIDTRFFDRMSEEEKENLKAGLDELIHIAETFKKLL
;
A
#
# COMPACT_ATOMS: atom_id res chain seq x y z
N MET A 1 -24.48 26.84 41.88
CA MET A 1 -23.34 26.04 41.34
C MET A 1 -23.72 25.09 40.18
N THR A 2 -25.00 24.92 39.87
CA THR A 2 -25.48 23.94 38.85
C THR A 2 -25.58 24.48 37.43
N ASP A 3 -25.78 25.78 37.23
CA ASP A 3 -25.98 26.35 35.89
C ASP A 3 -24.64 26.71 35.17
N SER A 4 -23.62 27.09 35.91
CA SER A 4 -22.30 27.37 35.34
C SER A 4 -21.60 26.12 34.84
N ILE A 5 -21.81 24.96 35.48
CA ILE A 5 -21.25 23.66 35.06
C ILE A 5 -21.97 23.14 33.80
N ARG A 6 -23.30 23.37 33.69
CA ARG A 6 -24.04 23.02 32.46
C ARG A 6 -23.64 23.87 31.25
N LEU A 7 -23.33 25.16 31.49
CA LEU A 7 -22.85 26.06 30.41
C LEU A 7 -21.45 25.74 29.94
N ILE A 8 -20.55 25.25 30.82
CA ILE A 8 -19.18 24.81 30.49
C ILE A 8 -19.21 23.47 29.75
N LEU A 9 -20.08 22.54 30.20
CA LEU A 9 -20.26 21.25 29.51
C LEU A 9 -20.91 21.41 28.12
N ALA A 10 -21.87 22.36 27.97
CA ALA A 10 -22.48 22.66 26.68
C ALA A 10 -21.53 23.39 25.72
N LYS A 11 -20.59 24.22 26.22
CA LYS A 11 -19.54 24.84 25.40
C LYS A 11 -18.41 23.89 25.06
N GLY A 12 -18.07 22.93 25.93
CA GLY A 12 -17.09 21.88 25.65
C GLY A 12 -17.57 20.88 24.59
N SER A 13 -18.87 20.53 24.61
CA SER A 13 -19.46 19.60 23.64
C SER A 13 -19.62 20.21 22.22
N ARG A 14 -19.74 21.55 22.10
CA ARG A 14 -19.86 22.23 20.81
C ARG A 14 -18.52 22.42 20.07
N LYS A 15 -17.39 22.29 20.75
CA LYS A 15 -16.06 22.45 20.15
C LYS A 15 -15.51 21.17 19.49
N MET A 16 -16.18 20.04 19.63
CA MET A 16 -15.64 18.71 19.29
C MET A 16 -16.08 18.13 17.93
N GLN A 17 -16.80 18.89 17.08
CA GLN A 17 -17.28 18.37 15.78
C GLN A 17 -17.28 19.41 14.65
N GLU A 18 -16.42 20.41 14.71
CA GLU A 18 -16.45 21.54 13.77
C GLU A 18 -16.06 21.16 12.35
N ASN A 19 -15.03 20.33 12.14
CA ASN A 19 -14.62 19.85 10.82
C ASN A 19 -15.62 18.85 10.23
N TYR A 20 -16.18 17.98 11.06
CA TYR A 20 -17.25 17.08 10.67
C TYR A 20 -18.47 17.84 10.12
N GLU A 21 -18.92 18.90 10.82
CA GLU A 21 -20.07 19.72 10.38
C GLU A 21 -19.78 20.42 9.05
N LEU A 22 -18.56 20.91 8.83
CA LEU A 22 -18.16 21.57 7.59
C LEU A 22 -18.10 20.59 6.42
N VAL A 23 -17.56 19.40 6.62
CA VAL A 23 -17.56 18.36 5.59
C VAL A 23 -18.98 17.88 5.28
N GLN A 24 -19.87 17.79 6.27
CA GLN A 24 -21.29 17.50 6.07
C GLN A 24 -22.01 18.61 5.29
N ARG A 25 -21.64 19.89 5.48
CA ARG A 25 -22.14 20.99 4.64
C ARG A 25 -21.68 20.81 3.18
N GLY A 26 -20.41 20.48 2.94
CA GLY A 26 -19.89 20.19 1.62
C GLY A 26 -20.65 19.04 0.93
N PHE A 27 -20.92 17.96 1.66
CA PHE A 27 -21.71 16.84 1.12
C PHE A 27 -23.15 17.23 0.78
N ARG A 28 -23.78 18.15 1.52
CA ARG A 28 -25.12 18.65 1.17
C ARG A 28 -25.14 19.42 -0.14
N VAL A 29 -24.16 20.28 -0.37
CA VAL A 29 -24.00 20.98 -1.66
C VAL A 29 -23.75 19.98 -2.78
N LEU A 30 -22.80 19.05 -2.57
CA LEU A 30 -22.44 18.02 -3.55
C LEU A 30 -23.66 17.17 -3.97
N VAL A 31 -24.47 16.69 -3.01
CA VAL A 31 -25.63 15.84 -3.32
C VAL A 31 -26.68 16.61 -4.12
N GLY A 32 -26.95 17.86 -3.74
CA GLY A 32 -27.91 18.70 -4.49
C GLY A 32 -27.49 18.89 -5.93
N THR A 33 -26.22 19.19 -6.18
CA THR A 33 -25.67 19.36 -7.52
C THR A 33 -25.68 18.05 -8.31
N MET A 34 -25.18 16.97 -7.70
CA MET A 34 -25.07 15.67 -8.38
C MET A 34 -26.42 15.03 -8.68
N SER A 35 -27.37 15.06 -7.75
CA SER A 35 -28.69 14.44 -7.95
C SER A 35 -29.45 15.10 -9.10
N ALA A 36 -29.41 16.43 -9.17
CA ALA A 36 -30.00 17.19 -10.26
C ALA A 36 -29.34 16.85 -11.62
N TYR A 37 -28.01 16.82 -11.67
CA TYR A 37 -27.25 16.49 -12.87
C TYR A 37 -27.49 15.04 -13.32
N ILE A 38 -27.50 14.08 -12.40
CA ILE A 38 -27.77 12.66 -12.66
C ILE A 38 -29.17 12.51 -13.25
N GLY A 39 -30.18 13.12 -12.63
CA GLY A 39 -31.56 13.05 -13.10
C GLY A 39 -31.73 13.62 -14.49
N GLN A 40 -31.16 14.80 -14.78
CA GLN A 40 -31.20 15.42 -16.10
C GLN A 40 -30.52 14.53 -17.16
N THR A 41 -29.34 14.01 -16.84
CA THR A 41 -28.53 13.20 -17.76
C THR A 41 -29.19 11.87 -18.05
N LEU A 42 -29.68 11.15 -17.04
CA LEU A 42 -30.32 9.86 -17.22
C LEU A 42 -31.68 9.99 -17.88
N ASN A 43 -32.47 11.02 -17.53
CA ASN A 43 -33.76 11.28 -18.22
C ASN A 43 -33.53 11.62 -19.69
N LYS A 44 -32.49 12.35 -20.07
CA LYS A 44 -32.12 12.59 -21.47
C LYS A 44 -31.69 11.32 -22.19
N THR A 45 -31.01 10.40 -21.51
CA THR A 45 -30.45 9.18 -22.10
C THR A 45 -31.51 8.06 -22.19
N TYR A 46 -32.26 7.81 -21.11
CA TYR A 46 -33.18 6.67 -20.99
C TYR A 46 -34.66 7.08 -20.98
N ARG A 47 -34.95 8.37 -21.05
CA ARG A 47 -36.32 8.92 -21.05
C ARG A 47 -37.17 8.40 -19.89
N ASN A 48 -38.36 7.86 -20.16
CA ASN A 48 -39.28 7.38 -19.11
C ASN A 48 -38.77 6.22 -18.27
N ASN A 49 -37.72 5.52 -18.71
CA ASN A 49 -37.13 4.36 -17.98
C ASN A 49 -35.90 4.73 -17.16
N TRP A 50 -35.56 6.02 -17.04
CA TRP A 50 -34.33 6.47 -16.40
C TRP A 50 -34.20 6.04 -14.94
N TRP A 51 -35.34 5.98 -14.22
CA TRP A 51 -35.34 5.60 -12.81
C TRP A 51 -35.16 4.08 -12.62
N ASP A 52 -35.83 3.27 -13.45
CA ASP A 52 -35.66 1.81 -13.44
C ASP A 52 -34.22 1.40 -13.77
N GLU A 53 -33.60 2.09 -14.75
CA GLU A 53 -32.18 1.89 -15.04
C GLU A 53 -31.28 2.27 -13.86
N LEU A 54 -31.55 3.39 -13.20
CA LEU A 54 -30.83 3.82 -12.00
C LEU A 54 -30.96 2.79 -10.86
N LEU A 55 -32.17 2.33 -10.56
CA LEU A 55 -32.42 1.31 -9.54
C LEU A 55 -31.71 -0.01 -9.87
N SER A 56 -31.73 -0.43 -11.14
CA SER A 56 -31.02 -1.63 -11.59
C SER A 56 -29.51 -1.52 -11.34
N VAL A 57 -28.91 -0.39 -11.69
CA VAL A 57 -27.47 -0.13 -11.49
C VAL A 57 -27.10 -0.11 -10.00
N LEU A 58 -27.97 0.41 -9.15
CA LEU A 58 -27.80 0.41 -7.69
C LEU A 58 -28.18 -0.93 -7.03
N GLN A 59 -28.67 -1.92 -7.79
CA GLN A 59 -29.13 -3.21 -7.31
C GLN A 59 -30.36 -3.13 -6.40
N TYR A 60 -31.31 -2.27 -6.75
CA TYR A 60 -32.60 -2.08 -6.07
C TYR A 60 -32.47 -1.88 -4.55
N PRO A 61 -31.80 -0.81 -4.10
CA PRO A 61 -31.64 -0.54 -2.67
C PRO A 61 -33.01 -0.30 -2.04
N LYS A 62 -33.23 -0.86 -0.86
CA LYS A 62 -34.52 -0.75 -0.13
C LYS A 62 -34.88 0.67 0.31
N ASP A 63 -33.89 1.56 0.33
CA ASP A 63 -34.01 2.92 0.81
C ASP A 63 -34.49 3.91 -0.28
N LEU A 64 -34.58 3.46 -1.54
CA LEU A 64 -35.06 4.29 -2.63
C LEU A 64 -36.49 3.90 -3.02
N PRO A 65 -37.35 4.88 -3.39
CA PRO A 65 -38.73 4.62 -3.79
C PRO A 65 -38.75 3.93 -5.17
N ASP A 66 -39.69 2.99 -5.36
CA ASP A 66 -39.86 2.33 -6.65
C ASP A 66 -40.45 3.29 -7.71
N ARG A 67 -41.27 4.25 -7.30
CA ARG A 67 -41.95 5.25 -8.17
C ARG A 67 -42.16 6.56 -7.42
N GLY A 68 -42.27 7.66 -8.20
CA GLY A 68 -42.54 8.99 -7.67
C GLY A 68 -42.54 10.05 -8.75
N THR A 69 -42.81 11.28 -8.40
CA THR A 69 -42.56 12.43 -9.28
C THR A 69 -41.05 12.62 -9.47
N TYR A 70 -40.67 13.29 -10.55
CA TYR A 70 -39.26 13.56 -10.86
C TYR A 70 -38.51 14.20 -9.66
N SER A 71 -39.14 15.18 -9.00
CA SER A 71 -38.54 15.85 -7.84
C SER A 71 -38.38 14.88 -6.68
N GLU A 72 -39.42 14.12 -6.31
CA GLU A 72 -39.35 13.15 -5.22
C GLU A 72 -38.26 12.10 -5.44
N LEU A 73 -38.08 11.64 -6.68
CA LEU A 73 -37.05 10.66 -7.03
C LEU A 73 -35.64 11.26 -6.90
N ILE A 74 -35.43 12.48 -7.37
CA ILE A 74 -34.15 13.19 -7.26
C ILE A 74 -33.82 13.46 -5.79
N ASP A 75 -34.79 13.92 -5.01
CA ASP A 75 -34.61 14.26 -3.58
C ASP A 75 -34.36 13.01 -2.71
N SER A 76 -34.69 11.82 -3.19
CA SER A 76 -34.43 10.55 -2.51
C SER A 76 -32.98 10.08 -2.61
N LEU A 77 -32.19 10.64 -3.54
CA LEU A 77 -30.79 10.23 -3.73
C LEU A 77 -29.87 10.79 -2.62
N ASP A 78 -29.16 9.93 -1.95
CA ASP A 78 -28.10 10.33 -1.03
C ASP A 78 -26.74 10.47 -1.74
N VAL A 79 -25.74 11.00 -1.02
CA VAL A 79 -24.36 11.18 -1.53
C VAL A 79 -23.78 9.87 -2.08
N LEU A 80 -23.98 8.76 -1.36
CA LEU A 80 -23.41 7.47 -1.74
C LEU A 80 -24.05 6.93 -3.02
N ASN A 81 -25.36 7.12 -3.18
CA ASN A 81 -26.08 6.74 -4.38
C ASN A 81 -25.58 7.54 -5.58
N CYS A 82 -25.46 8.87 -5.46
CA CYS A 82 -24.94 9.73 -6.52
C CYS A 82 -23.52 9.33 -6.96
N LEU A 83 -22.61 9.12 -6.02
CA LEU A 83 -21.24 8.73 -6.31
C LEU A 83 -21.16 7.33 -6.96
N ARG A 84 -21.97 6.37 -6.52
CA ARG A 84 -22.05 5.03 -7.10
C ARG A 84 -22.60 5.05 -8.53
N ILE A 85 -23.57 5.90 -8.81
CA ILE A 85 -24.15 6.05 -10.15
C ILE A 85 -23.08 6.56 -11.12
N ILE A 86 -22.32 7.59 -10.76
CA ILE A 86 -21.21 8.09 -11.59
C ILE A 86 -20.19 6.97 -11.86
N ASP A 87 -19.77 6.21 -10.83
CA ASP A 87 -18.77 5.15 -11.04
C ASP A 87 -19.31 3.97 -11.86
N ARG A 88 -20.52 3.47 -11.55
CA ARG A 88 -21.08 2.27 -12.20
C ARG A 88 -21.56 2.53 -13.62
N MET A 89 -22.11 3.70 -13.89
CA MET A 89 -22.57 4.12 -15.23
C MET A 89 -21.47 4.89 -16.00
N TRP A 90 -20.23 4.85 -15.53
CA TRP A 90 -19.14 5.56 -16.19
C TRP A 90 -18.99 5.20 -17.67
N GLY A 91 -18.92 3.91 -17.98
CA GLY A 91 -18.73 3.43 -19.35
C GLY A 91 -19.90 3.68 -20.30
N SER A 92 -21.13 3.67 -19.78
CA SER A 92 -22.36 3.78 -20.58
C SER A 92 -22.84 5.23 -20.73
N VAL A 93 -22.55 6.12 -19.75
CA VAL A 93 -23.14 7.47 -19.73
C VAL A 93 -22.09 8.55 -19.53
N TYR A 94 -21.31 8.49 -18.42
CA TYR A 94 -20.55 9.66 -17.95
C TYR A 94 -19.19 9.87 -18.62
N ARG A 95 -18.58 8.83 -19.19
CA ARG A 95 -17.26 8.92 -19.85
C ARG A 95 -17.18 9.99 -20.96
N THR A 96 -18.28 10.28 -21.62
CA THR A 96 -18.37 11.28 -22.70
C THR A 96 -18.81 12.66 -22.24
N LEU A 97 -19.23 12.77 -20.98
CA LEU A 97 -19.81 13.99 -20.39
C LEU A 97 -18.95 14.63 -19.32
N LEU A 98 -18.12 13.86 -18.64
CA LEU A 98 -17.26 14.30 -17.54
C LEU A 98 -15.81 13.90 -17.82
N SER A 99 -14.87 14.63 -17.24
CA SER A 99 -13.45 14.28 -17.31
C SER A 99 -13.14 12.96 -16.59
N PRO A 100 -12.12 12.19 -17.01
CA PRO A 100 -11.75 10.93 -16.36
C PRO A 100 -11.48 11.06 -14.85
N SER A 101 -11.04 12.21 -14.41
CA SER A 101 -10.79 12.53 -13.00
C SER A 101 -12.04 12.45 -12.13
N CYS A 102 -13.22 12.77 -12.68
CA CYS A 102 -14.49 12.72 -11.95
C CYS A 102 -14.80 11.33 -11.40
N ARG A 103 -14.43 10.27 -12.12
CA ARG A 103 -14.60 8.89 -11.64
C ARG A 103 -13.68 8.59 -10.45
N ALA A 104 -12.45 9.08 -10.48
CA ALA A 104 -11.50 8.91 -9.39
C ALA A 104 -11.96 9.68 -8.15
N TRP A 105 -12.39 10.93 -8.32
CA TRP A 105 -12.94 11.76 -7.25
C TRP A 105 -14.20 11.15 -6.63
N ALA A 106 -15.10 10.60 -7.44
CA ALA A 106 -16.27 9.90 -6.93
C ALA A 106 -15.89 8.69 -6.05
N LYS A 107 -14.88 7.91 -6.43
CA LYS A 107 -14.38 6.79 -5.61
C LYS A 107 -13.71 7.24 -4.32
N GLU A 108 -12.92 8.30 -4.36
CA GLU A 108 -12.32 8.91 -3.18
C GLU A 108 -13.38 9.38 -2.20
N LEU A 109 -14.40 10.11 -2.67
CA LEU A 109 -15.48 10.61 -1.84
C LEU A 109 -16.38 9.52 -1.25
N MET A 110 -16.53 8.37 -1.93
CA MET A 110 -17.18 7.19 -1.32
C MET A 110 -16.40 6.69 -0.10
N GLY A 111 -15.07 6.68 -0.17
CA GLY A 111 -14.20 6.34 0.95
C GLY A 111 -14.34 7.33 2.11
N VAL A 112 -14.29 8.63 1.83
CA VAL A 112 -14.49 9.70 2.81
C VAL A 112 -15.87 9.59 3.47
N ARG A 113 -16.95 9.45 2.70
CA ARG A 113 -18.32 9.31 3.22
C ARG A 113 -18.45 8.12 4.17
N ASN A 114 -17.84 6.99 3.83
CA ASN A 114 -17.86 5.81 4.70
C ASN A 114 -17.09 6.05 5.99
N SER A 115 -15.92 6.68 5.93
CA SER A 115 -15.17 7.06 7.13
C SER A 115 -15.94 8.02 8.02
N VAL A 116 -16.58 9.04 7.42
CA VAL A 116 -17.41 10.03 8.12
C VAL A 116 -18.65 9.39 8.79
N ALA A 117 -19.28 8.41 8.15
CA ALA A 117 -20.44 7.69 8.69
C ALA A 117 -20.11 6.84 9.94
N HIS A 118 -18.85 6.47 10.13
CA HIS A 118 -18.38 5.66 11.26
C HIS A 118 -17.61 6.47 12.31
N ILE A 119 -17.48 7.78 12.14
CA ILE A 119 -16.91 8.68 13.15
C ILE A 119 -17.92 8.83 14.29
N GLY A 120 -17.53 8.34 15.48
CA GLY A 120 -18.34 8.49 16.70
C GLY A 120 -18.32 9.93 17.24
N GLN A 121 -17.84 10.13 18.45
CA GLN A 121 -17.79 11.47 19.10
C GLN A 121 -16.51 12.28 18.77
N GLN A 122 -15.65 11.81 17.85
CA GLN A 122 -14.43 12.51 17.46
C GLN A 122 -14.68 13.39 16.24
N ASP A 123 -13.97 14.53 16.13
CA ASP A 123 -14.00 15.37 14.94
C ASP A 123 -13.12 14.79 13.83
N LEU A 124 -13.37 15.19 12.60
CA LEU A 124 -12.49 14.90 11.48
C LEU A 124 -11.15 15.64 11.66
N ASP A 125 -10.07 14.97 11.33
CA ASP A 125 -8.77 15.64 11.29
C ASP A 125 -8.75 16.70 10.17
N GLN A 126 -7.92 17.72 10.38
CA GLN A 126 -7.83 18.86 9.48
C GLN A 126 -7.45 18.46 8.04
N PRO A 127 -6.40 17.66 7.79
CA PRO A 127 -6.01 17.25 6.44
C PRO A 127 -7.12 16.48 5.71
N MET A 128 -7.84 15.60 6.42
CA MET A 128 -8.94 14.84 5.84
C MET A 128 -10.13 15.75 5.47
N ALA A 129 -10.45 16.72 6.31
CA ALA A 129 -11.50 17.70 6.02
C ALA A 129 -11.14 18.59 4.82
N GLU A 130 -9.91 19.08 4.77
CA GLU A 130 -9.39 19.87 3.63
C GLU A 130 -9.43 19.06 2.34
N ARG A 131 -8.91 17.83 2.35
CA ARG A 131 -8.90 16.96 1.17
C ARG A 131 -10.30 16.60 0.68
N ALA A 132 -11.22 16.30 1.60
CA ALA A 132 -12.59 15.98 1.25
C ALA A 132 -13.30 17.15 0.55
N LEU A 133 -13.17 18.37 1.10
CA LEU A 133 -13.80 19.56 0.53
C LEU A 133 -13.15 19.97 -0.79
N ASP A 134 -11.84 19.83 -0.94
CA ASP A 134 -11.14 20.08 -2.20
C ASP A 134 -11.64 19.13 -3.30
N THR A 135 -11.71 17.82 -3.01
CA THR A 135 -12.20 16.82 -3.97
C THR A 135 -13.67 17.04 -4.32
N MET A 136 -14.52 17.46 -3.36
CA MET A 136 -15.91 17.83 -3.64
C MET A 136 -16.00 19.05 -4.56
N ALA A 137 -15.18 20.08 -4.33
CA ALA A 137 -15.14 21.28 -5.17
C ALA A 137 -14.68 20.96 -6.60
N LEU A 138 -13.67 20.09 -6.76
CA LEU A 138 -13.20 19.64 -8.06
C LEU A 138 -14.29 18.88 -8.83
N LEU A 139 -15.01 17.97 -8.17
CA LEU A 139 -16.10 17.22 -8.81
C LEU A 139 -17.28 18.12 -9.16
N CYS A 140 -17.66 19.06 -8.27
CA CYS A 140 -18.71 20.03 -8.57
C CYS A 140 -18.32 20.97 -9.71
N ALA A 141 -17.07 21.38 -9.85
CA ALA A 141 -16.62 22.29 -10.91
C ALA A 141 -16.86 21.76 -12.33
N GLU A 142 -16.87 20.44 -12.49
CA GLU A 142 -17.20 19.79 -13.78
C GLU A 142 -18.69 19.80 -14.10
N ILE A 143 -19.54 20.03 -13.10
CA ILE A 143 -21.01 19.95 -13.21
C ILE A 143 -21.63 21.35 -13.11
N ASP A 144 -21.28 22.09 -12.07
CA ASP A 144 -21.80 23.41 -11.75
C ASP A 144 -20.76 24.24 -11.01
N PRO A 145 -20.15 25.27 -11.68
CA PRO A 145 -19.12 26.11 -11.09
C PRO A 145 -19.56 26.89 -9.85
N ASP A 146 -20.83 27.24 -9.74
CA ASP A 146 -21.35 28.04 -8.61
C ASP A 146 -21.37 27.18 -7.32
N SER A 147 -21.83 25.94 -7.43
CA SER A 147 -21.76 24.94 -6.34
C SER A 147 -20.31 24.62 -5.95
N ALA A 148 -19.40 24.62 -6.89
CA ALA A 148 -17.97 24.44 -6.61
C ALA A 148 -17.41 25.59 -5.77
N GLU A 149 -17.81 26.83 -6.05
CA GLU A 149 -17.35 28.00 -5.27
C GLU A 149 -17.94 28.00 -3.86
N GLU A 150 -19.18 27.59 -3.69
CA GLU A 150 -19.78 27.39 -2.36
C GLU A 150 -19.00 26.39 -1.51
N ILE A 151 -18.57 25.28 -2.10
CA ILE A 151 -17.72 24.29 -1.40
C ILE A 151 -16.33 24.87 -1.09
N ARG A 152 -15.75 25.67 -2.00
CA ARG A 152 -14.47 26.36 -1.75
C ARG A 152 -14.56 27.37 -0.61
N GLU A 153 -15.70 28.02 -0.42
CA GLU A 153 -15.91 28.87 0.76
C GLU A 153 -15.87 28.04 2.05
N ILE A 154 -16.55 26.89 2.09
CA ILE A 154 -16.47 25.97 3.24
C ILE A 154 -15.02 25.49 3.46
N TYR A 155 -14.28 25.20 2.40
CA TYR A 155 -12.86 24.85 2.48
C TYR A 155 -12.01 25.97 3.10
N ARG A 156 -12.27 27.24 2.73
CA ARG A 156 -11.59 28.41 3.33
C ARG A 156 -11.92 28.54 4.81
N GLU A 157 -13.18 28.23 5.24
CA GLU A 157 -13.55 28.20 6.65
C GLU A 157 -12.71 27.19 7.44
N VAL A 158 -12.50 25.97 6.90
CA VAL A 158 -11.65 24.93 7.52
C VAL A 158 -10.22 25.45 7.68
N ARG A 159 -9.63 26.06 6.63
CA ARG A 159 -8.26 26.59 6.68
C ARG A 159 -8.08 27.79 7.58
N ALA A 160 -9.04 28.72 7.61
CA ALA A 160 -8.97 29.90 8.47
C ALA A 160 -8.95 29.54 9.96
N ARG A 161 -9.70 28.52 10.35
CA ARG A 161 -9.71 28.02 11.73
C ARG A 161 -8.38 27.38 12.14
N ALA A 162 -7.71 26.68 11.22
CA ALA A 162 -6.36 26.17 11.46
C ALA A 162 -5.37 27.31 11.72
N ALA A 163 -5.48 28.41 10.99
CA ALA A 163 -4.63 29.58 11.17
C ALA A 163 -4.90 30.31 12.50
N ASP A 164 -6.16 30.35 12.96
CA ASP A 164 -6.51 30.96 14.26
C ASP A 164 -6.13 30.08 15.46
N SER A 165 -6.02 28.77 15.30
CA SER A 165 -5.52 27.86 16.34
C SER A 165 -4.00 27.91 16.51
N VAL A 166 -3.29 28.61 15.63
CA VAL A 166 -1.82 28.79 15.61
C VAL A 166 -1.45 30.25 15.85
N ARG A 167 -2.14 30.97 16.73
CA ARG A 167 -1.60 32.25 17.23
C ARG A 167 -0.81 32.02 18.51
N PRO A 168 0.54 32.06 18.48
CA PRO A 168 1.33 32.29 19.67
C PRO A 168 1.36 33.81 19.90
N THR A 169 0.75 34.25 20.99
CA THR A 169 1.08 35.53 21.60
C THR A 169 2.50 35.42 22.12
N MET A 170 3.48 35.92 21.38
CA MET A 170 4.67 36.49 22.04
C MET A 170 5.54 37.26 21.04
N ILE A 171 5.61 38.54 21.31
CA ILE A 171 6.70 39.43 20.91
C ILE A 171 7.96 38.98 21.67
N VAL A 172 8.98 38.54 20.98
CA VAL A 172 10.34 38.53 21.53
C VAL A 172 11.31 39.05 20.49
N ARG A 173 11.98 40.10 20.93
CA ARG A 173 13.08 40.80 20.28
C ARG A 173 14.20 39.83 19.87
N GLY A 174 14.87 40.27 18.80
CA GLY A 174 15.99 39.64 18.14
C GLY A 174 16.98 38.90 19.07
N VAL A 175 17.22 37.68 18.68
CA VAL A 175 18.43 36.97 19.03
C VAL A 175 19.01 36.42 17.73
N GLN A 176 20.28 36.77 17.57
CA GLN A 176 21.15 36.33 16.50
C GLN A 176 21.13 34.82 16.33
N GLN A 177 21.12 34.37 15.08
CA GLN A 177 21.35 32.98 14.72
C GLN A 177 22.67 32.49 15.34
N PRO A 178 22.69 31.37 16.06
CA PRO A 178 23.93 30.65 16.26
C PRO A 178 24.16 29.72 15.07
N GLU A 179 25.38 29.73 14.61
CA GLU A 179 25.93 28.90 13.56
C GLU A 179 25.67 27.40 13.79
N SER A 180 25.45 26.71 12.69
CA SER A 180 25.17 25.32 12.54
C SER A 180 26.25 24.41 13.12
N ASP A 181 25.91 23.66 14.14
CA ASP A 181 26.45 22.34 14.40
C ASP A 181 25.33 21.45 14.95
N SER A 182 24.42 21.04 14.07
CA SER A 182 23.30 20.17 14.41
C SER A 182 23.72 18.71 14.36
N LYS A 183 24.35 18.25 15.42
CA LYS A 183 24.41 16.80 15.71
C LYS A 183 23.07 16.38 16.29
N ARG A 184 22.37 15.44 15.63
CA ARG A 184 21.23 14.76 16.21
C ARG A 184 21.65 14.12 17.53
N GLY A 185 20.82 14.32 18.56
CA GLY A 185 21.09 13.81 19.89
C GLY A 185 22.12 14.65 20.62
N THR A 186 21.70 15.83 21.06
CA THR A 186 22.47 16.65 22.02
C THR A 186 22.39 16.13 23.45
N LEU A 187 22.12 14.85 23.62
CA LEU A 187 22.53 14.17 24.83
C LEU A 187 23.99 13.74 24.61
N GLN A 188 24.87 14.22 25.41
CA GLN A 188 26.30 13.84 25.41
C GLN A 188 26.43 12.32 25.38
N GLU A 189 27.44 11.78 24.71
CA GLU A 189 27.72 10.34 24.62
C GLU A 189 27.52 9.62 25.95
N GLY A 190 26.73 8.53 25.95
CA GLY A 190 26.38 7.75 27.11
C GLY A 190 25.45 8.43 28.11
N SER A 191 24.61 9.36 27.67
CA SER A 191 23.93 10.28 28.57
C SER A 191 22.76 9.67 29.34
N LEU A 192 21.93 8.79 28.75
CA LEU A 192 20.78 8.21 29.46
C LEU A 192 21.19 7.32 30.60
N LEU A 193 22.26 6.54 30.45
CA LEU A 193 22.82 5.71 31.54
C LEU A 193 23.35 6.55 32.69
N LYS A 194 23.90 7.76 32.42
CA LYS A 194 24.36 8.70 33.43
C LYS A 194 23.24 9.41 34.17
N LEU A 195 22.04 9.43 33.57
CA LEU A 195 20.84 10.07 34.13
C LEU A 195 19.95 9.10 34.94
N VAL A 196 20.39 7.86 35.14
CA VAL A 196 19.66 6.89 35.98
C VAL A 196 19.52 7.41 37.40
N GLY A 197 18.29 7.43 37.91
CA GLY A 197 17.96 7.98 39.23
C GLY A 197 17.49 9.45 39.19
N THR A 198 17.47 10.08 38.04
CA THR A 198 16.87 11.43 37.82
C THR A 198 15.44 11.32 37.36
N ASP A 199 14.75 12.48 37.24
CA ASP A 199 13.39 12.56 36.67
C ASP A 199 13.37 12.11 35.18
N THR A 200 14.48 12.26 34.46
CA THR A 200 14.55 11.86 33.05
C THR A 200 14.64 10.34 32.89
N VAL A 201 15.34 9.62 33.79
CA VAL A 201 15.53 8.16 33.75
C VAL A 201 15.29 7.56 35.13
N GLN A 202 14.11 7.01 35.33
CA GLN A 202 13.68 6.43 36.59
C GLN A 202 13.88 4.90 36.57
N PRO A 203 14.53 4.32 37.58
CA PRO A 203 14.65 2.87 37.69
C PRO A 203 13.29 2.23 38.03
N THR A 204 13.07 1.01 37.52
CA THR A 204 11.88 0.20 37.85
C THR A 204 12.30 -1.13 38.47
N THR A 205 11.35 -1.90 38.97
CA THR A 205 11.55 -3.29 39.40
C THR A 205 11.42 -4.31 38.27
N LEU A 206 11.08 -3.85 37.07
CA LEU A 206 10.86 -4.70 35.91
C LEU A 206 12.18 -5.09 35.25
N THR A 207 12.18 -6.26 34.64
CA THR A 207 13.28 -6.74 33.79
C THR A 207 12.75 -7.26 32.47
N ARG A 208 13.57 -7.16 31.42
CA ARG A 208 13.28 -7.76 30.09
C ARG A 208 14.41 -8.67 29.65
N LYS A 209 14.07 -9.85 29.14
CA LYS A 209 15.02 -10.72 28.43
C LYS A 209 15.18 -10.22 27.01
N VAL A 210 16.42 -10.03 26.58
CA VAL A 210 16.75 -9.66 25.20
C VAL A 210 17.67 -10.72 24.65
N THR A 211 17.29 -11.30 23.51
CA THR A 211 18.09 -12.33 22.82
C THR A 211 18.60 -11.75 21.50
N TYR A 212 19.92 -11.68 21.33
CA TYR A 212 20.55 -11.32 20.07
C TYR A 212 21.92 -11.98 19.94
N ALA A 213 22.39 -12.18 18.73
CA ALA A 213 23.68 -12.86 18.45
C ALA A 213 23.84 -14.22 19.20
N GLY A 214 22.72 -14.96 19.38
CA GLY A 214 22.70 -16.26 20.05
C GLY A 214 22.84 -16.21 21.56
N LYS A 215 22.81 -15.02 22.20
CA LYS A 215 22.91 -14.85 23.67
C LYS A 215 21.64 -14.21 24.21
N THR A 216 21.12 -14.75 25.30
CA THR A 216 20.01 -14.17 26.07
C THR A 216 20.52 -13.52 27.33
N VAL A 217 20.25 -12.22 27.50
CA VAL A 217 20.63 -11.45 28.67
C VAL A 217 19.40 -10.82 29.30
N VAL A 218 19.34 -10.74 30.61
CA VAL A 218 18.30 -10.05 31.38
C VAL A 218 18.72 -8.64 31.68
N TYR A 219 17.99 -7.65 31.19
CA TYR A 219 18.28 -6.25 31.41
C TYR A 219 17.27 -5.60 32.35
N PRO A 220 17.66 -4.61 33.16
CA PRO A 220 16.72 -3.78 33.91
C PRO A 220 15.92 -2.88 32.98
N VAL A 221 14.67 -2.61 33.35
CA VAL A 221 13.79 -1.69 32.64
C VAL A 221 13.77 -0.35 33.36
N TYR A 222 13.79 0.72 32.58
CA TYR A 222 13.72 2.10 33.04
C TYR A 222 12.52 2.81 32.48
N LYS A 223 11.97 3.78 33.18
CA LYS A 223 11.05 4.79 32.69
C LYS A 223 11.84 5.96 32.18
N VAL A 224 11.81 6.20 30.89
CA VAL A 224 12.53 7.30 30.23
C VAL A 224 11.54 8.33 29.74
N ARG A 225 11.80 9.60 30.01
CA ARG A 225 10.97 10.72 29.58
C ARG A 225 10.97 10.82 28.06
N LEU A 226 9.81 11.10 27.44
CA LEU A 226 9.64 11.02 25.98
C LEU A 226 10.50 12.03 25.21
N ASP A 227 10.78 13.19 25.79
CA ASP A 227 11.62 14.24 25.17
C ASP A 227 13.11 13.90 25.13
N ALA A 228 13.55 12.88 25.91
CA ALA A 228 14.91 12.36 25.87
C ALA A 228 15.11 11.25 24.82
N LEU A 229 14.07 10.95 24.03
CA LEU A 229 14.05 9.83 23.09
C LEU A 229 13.80 10.30 21.65
N TYR A 230 14.30 9.50 20.69
CA TYR A 230 14.04 9.74 19.29
C TYR A 230 13.90 8.43 18.50
N PHE A 231 13.19 8.51 17.38
CA PHE A 231 12.93 7.37 16.52
C PHE A 231 14.18 6.88 15.80
N ASN A 232 14.17 5.61 15.43
CA ASN A 232 15.18 5.02 14.56
C ASN A 232 14.75 5.16 13.09
N ASP A 233 15.51 5.93 12.32
CA ASP A 233 15.33 6.11 10.87
C ASP A 233 15.80 4.90 10.04
N GLN A 234 16.59 4.02 10.62
CA GLN A 234 17.01 2.77 9.97
C GLN A 234 15.98 1.65 10.09
N ASN A 235 14.77 1.96 10.55
CA ASN A 235 13.69 1.00 10.66
C ASN A 235 13.13 0.66 9.27
N ASP A 236 13.29 -0.60 8.86
CA ASP A 236 12.84 -1.09 7.54
C ASP A 236 11.35 -0.85 7.25
N ARG A 237 10.50 -0.73 8.29
CA ARG A 237 9.05 -0.49 8.13
C ARG A 237 8.68 0.87 7.55
N ILE A 238 9.59 1.81 7.56
CA ILE A 238 9.38 3.17 7.05
C ILE A 238 10.41 3.57 5.98
N ALA A 239 11.17 2.61 5.47
CA ALA A 239 12.23 2.88 4.50
C ALA A 239 11.71 3.59 3.24
N THR A 240 10.56 3.17 2.71
CA THR A 240 9.95 3.81 1.54
C THR A 240 9.42 5.21 1.84
N TRP A 241 8.94 5.48 3.07
CA TRP A 241 8.50 6.80 3.51
C TRP A 241 9.66 7.78 3.66
N ILE A 242 10.79 7.28 4.14
CA ILE A 242 12.03 8.07 4.24
C ILE A 242 12.51 8.45 2.85
N THR A 243 12.61 7.48 1.93
CA THR A 243 13.05 7.77 0.55
C THR A 243 12.11 8.72 -0.18
N GLN A 244 10.80 8.65 0.07
CA GLN A 244 9.84 9.61 -0.44
C GLN A 244 10.13 11.03 0.07
N TYR A 245 10.26 11.17 1.40
CA TYR A 245 10.53 12.46 2.01
C TYR A 245 11.84 13.08 1.51
N GLU A 246 12.89 12.28 1.39
CA GLU A 246 14.21 12.74 0.91
C GLU A 246 14.18 13.09 -0.58
N SER A 247 13.37 12.41 -1.39
CA SER A 247 13.19 12.77 -2.81
C SER A 247 12.49 14.12 -2.98
N GLU A 248 11.55 14.46 -2.09
CA GLU A 248 10.80 15.71 -2.11
C GLU A 248 11.57 16.89 -1.47
N ASN A 249 12.43 16.64 -0.49
CA ASN A 249 13.06 17.65 0.35
C ASN A 249 14.60 17.72 0.23
N GLY A 250 15.20 16.81 -0.53
CA GLY A 250 16.64 16.66 -0.73
C GLY A 250 17.25 15.54 0.11
N GLU A 251 18.36 14.99 -0.39
CA GLU A 251 19.13 13.97 0.31
C GLU A 251 19.57 14.48 1.68
N ASP A 252 19.59 13.59 2.68
CA ASP A 252 19.92 13.90 4.08
C ASP A 252 19.06 14.99 4.74
N SER A 253 17.94 15.38 4.15
CA SER A 253 17.05 16.42 4.71
C SER A 253 16.59 16.10 6.12
N LEU A 254 16.27 14.83 6.40
CA LEU A 254 15.94 14.37 7.76
C LEU A 254 17.10 14.54 8.73
N SER A 255 18.35 14.40 8.28
CA SER A 255 19.54 14.46 9.16
C SER A 255 19.84 15.85 9.68
N SER A 256 19.40 16.88 9.00
CA SER A 256 19.61 18.29 9.37
C SER A 256 18.57 18.85 10.35
N LEU A 257 17.48 18.10 10.63
CA LEU A 257 16.38 18.57 11.48
C LEU A 257 16.71 18.47 12.97
N ASN A 258 16.13 19.38 13.75
CA ASN A 258 16.12 19.20 15.21
C ASN A 258 15.28 17.99 15.61
N THR A 259 15.55 17.43 16.81
CA THR A 259 14.96 16.19 17.29
C THR A 259 13.42 16.24 17.35
N ASP A 260 12.82 17.38 17.69
CA ASP A 260 11.36 17.49 17.79
C ASP A 260 10.67 17.44 16.42
N ILE A 261 11.20 18.16 15.43
CA ILE A 261 10.70 18.13 14.05
C ILE A 261 10.91 16.75 13.44
N TYR A 262 12.11 16.20 13.61
CA TYR A 262 12.45 14.86 13.17
C TYR A 262 11.47 13.82 13.74
N ASN A 263 11.29 13.81 15.08
CA ASN A 263 10.35 12.90 15.72
C ASN A 263 8.92 13.07 15.21
N ARG A 264 8.49 14.27 14.88
CA ARG A 264 7.14 14.51 14.34
C ARG A 264 6.97 13.91 12.95
N ILE A 265 7.97 14.05 12.09
CA ILE A 265 7.95 13.49 10.73
C ILE A 265 7.93 11.96 10.77
N ILE A 266 8.85 11.35 11.54
CA ILE A 266 8.89 9.88 11.67
C ILE A 266 7.62 9.32 12.34
N GLU A 267 7.05 10.03 13.31
CA GLU A 267 5.76 9.68 13.92
C GLU A 267 4.63 9.60 12.87
N ASN A 268 4.61 10.54 11.91
CA ASN A 268 3.64 10.50 10.81
C ASN A 268 3.87 9.26 9.93
N PHE A 269 5.11 8.98 9.52
CA PHE A 269 5.42 7.80 8.71
C PHE A 269 4.97 6.50 9.39
N ILE A 270 5.26 6.34 10.69
CA ILE A 270 4.83 5.17 11.46
C ILE A 270 3.31 5.08 11.57
N THR A 271 2.64 6.23 11.67
CA THR A 271 1.18 6.29 11.72
C THR A 271 0.57 5.88 10.39
N ASP A 272 1.06 6.46 9.30
CA ASP A 272 0.51 6.27 7.96
C ASP A 272 0.82 4.88 7.41
N SER A 273 1.93 4.26 7.86
CA SER A 273 2.25 2.87 7.50
C SER A 273 1.21 1.86 7.99
N ASN A 274 0.55 2.09 9.14
CA ASN A 274 -0.51 1.22 9.65
C ASN A 274 -1.39 1.94 10.70
N PRO A 275 -2.34 2.80 10.25
CA PRO A 275 -3.18 3.62 11.14
C PRO A 275 -4.03 2.80 12.11
N GLU A 276 -4.58 1.66 11.66
CA GLU A 276 -5.43 0.80 12.49
C GLU A 276 -4.65 0.20 13.66
N ALA A 277 -3.42 -0.25 13.39
CA ALA A 277 -2.55 -0.80 14.42
C ALA A 277 -2.13 0.26 15.45
N ILE A 278 -1.88 1.50 15.02
CA ILE A 278 -1.60 2.63 15.91
C ILE A 278 -2.81 2.91 16.80
N GLN A 279 -4.01 3.03 16.23
CA GLN A 279 -5.22 3.30 17.00
C GLN A 279 -5.51 2.21 18.05
N LYS A 280 -5.36 0.94 17.64
CA LYS A 280 -5.54 -0.20 18.54
C LYS A 280 -4.52 -0.19 19.69
N THR A 281 -3.25 0.08 19.37
CA THR A 281 -2.16 0.14 20.35
C THR A 281 -2.38 1.32 21.30
N GLN A 282 -2.76 2.50 20.81
CA GLN A 282 -3.01 3.68 21.61
C GLN A 282 -4.17 3.48 22.60
N LYS A 283 -5.29 2.90 22.14
CA LYS A 283 -6.41 2.53 23.01
C LYS A 283 -5.99 1.56 24.11
N ASN A 284 -5.15 0.57 23.77
CA ASN A 284 -4.67 -0.40 24.76
C ASN A 284 -3.75 0.26 25.80
N ILE A 285 -2.79 1.08 25.38
CA ILE A 285 -1.88 1.80 26.30
C ILE A 285 -2.67 2.76 27.20
N ALA A 286 -3.67 3.46 26.67
CA ALA A 286 -4.50 4.36 27.49
C ALA A 286 -5.30 3.61 28.57
N LEU A 287 -5.70 2.36 28.32
CA LEU A 287 -6.49 1.55 29.28
C LEU A 287 -5.65 0.85 30.33
N VAL A 288 -4.49 0.29 29.94
CA VAL A 288 -3.76 -0.65 30.79
C VAL A 288 -2.26 -0.31 30.95
N GLY A 289 -1.83 0.83 30.41
CA GLY A 289 -0.43 1.22 30.37
C GLY A 289 0.42 0.45 29.33
N GLN A 290 1.70 0.74 29.31
CA GLN A 290 2.66 0.01 28.48
C GLN A 290 2.93 -1.37 29.09
N ARG A 291 2.60 -2.45 28.37
CA ARG A 291 2.81 -3.83 28.85
C ARG A 291 4.18 -4.37 28.53
N GLU A 292 4.67 -4.08 27.32
CA GLU A 292 5.94 -4.57 26.81
C GLU A 292 6.97 -3.43 26.85
N PRO A 293 8.04 -3.54 27.60
CA PRO A 293 9.12 -2.55 27.55
C PRO A 293 9.74 -2.48 26.17
N GLY A 294 10.23 -1.32 25.78
CA GLY A 294 10.99 -1.14 24.55
C GLY A 294 12.46 -1.52 24.69
N VAL A 295 13.25 -1.26 23.63
CA VAL A 295 14.71 -1.28 23.65
C VAL A 295 15.23 0.03 23.06
N THR A 296 16.09 0.70 23.79
CA THR A 296 16.63 2.02 23.46
C THR A 296 18.15 2.02 23.65
N LEU A 297 18.87 2.70 22.78
CA LEU A 297 20.30 2.92 22.96
C LEU A 297 20.58 4.01 24.02
N ALA A 298 21.79 4.06 24.51
CA ALA A 298 22.21 5.03 25.53
C ALA A 298 22.09 6.51 25.05
N ASP A 299 22.10 6.75 23.75
CA ASP A 299 21.90 8.06 23.12
C ASP A 299 20.41 8.51 23.00
N GLY A 300 19.46 7.63 23.35
CA GLY A 300 18.03 7.89 23.25
C GLY A 300 17.34 7.35 22.00
N ARG A 301 18.06 6.69 21.09
CA ARG A 301 17.51 6.08 19.88
C ARG A 301 16.70 4.83 20.21
N ILE A 302 15.47 4.75 19.72
CA ILE A 302 14.57 3.61 19.97
C ILE A 302 14.80 2.52 18.93
N VAL A 303 15.38 1.39 19.35
CA VAL A 303 15.57 0.20 18.50
C VAL A 303 14.28 -0.61 18.38
N ASP A 304 13.58 -0.80 19.50
CA ASP A 304 12.28 -1.49 19.55
C ASP A 304 11.24 -0.70 20.32
N GLY A 305 10.02 -0.70 19.80
CA GLY A 305 8.87 -0.03 20.41
C GLY A 305 8.47 1.28 19.76
N ASN A 306 8.90 1.56 18.54
CA ASN A 306 8.56 2.78 17.80
C ASN A 306 7.05 3.05 17.76
N ARG A 307 6.21 2.02 17.52
CA ARG A 307 4.74 2.15 17.56
C ARG A 307 4.22 2.55 18.94
N ARG A 308 4.76 1.96 20.02
CA ARG A 308 4.39 2.28 21.41
C ARG A 308 4.79 3.71 21.76
N TYR A 309 5.99 4.10 21.36
CA TYR A 309 6.48 5.47 21.55
C TYR A 309 5.61 6.49 20.80
N THR A 310 5.24 6.22 19.55
CA THR A 310 4.25 7.02 18.79
C THR A 310 2.96 7.21 19.59
N CYS A 311 2.40 6.13 20.14
CA CYS A 311 1.16 6.20 20.92
C CYS A 311 1.34 7.01 22.22
N LEU A 312 2.45 6.84 22.93
CA LEU A 312 2.75 7.60 24.15
C LEU A 312 2.96 9.09 23.88
N ARG A 313 3.64 9.46 22.78
CA ARG A 313 3.75 10.87 22.37
C ARG A 313 2.38 11.50 22.07
N ARG A 314 1.47 10.75 21.48
CA ARG A 314 0.09 11.20 21.24
C ARG A 314 -0.69 11.37 22.56
N ILE A 315 -0.51 10.44 23.50
CA ILE A 315 -1.10 10.54 24.83
C ILE A 315 -0.55 11.76 25.57
N GLN A 316 0.78 12.00 25.53
CA GLN A 316 1.41 13.17 26.14
C GLN A 316 0.78 14.51 25.70
N ARG A 317 0.32 14.60 24.46
CA ARG A 317 -0.34 15.82 23.97
C ARG A 317 -1.75 16.06 24.57
N THR A 318 -2.30 15.07 25.24
CA THR A 318 -3.64 15.12 25.86
C THR A 318 -3.58 15.26 27.38
N THR A 319 -2.40 15.29 27.99
CA THR A 319 -2.19 15.41 29.44
C THR A 319 -1.02 16.33 29.76
N ASP A 320 -1.13 17.07 30.85
CA ASP A 320 -0.07 17.91 31.40
C ASP A 320 0.93 17.10 32.26
N GLU A 321 0.57 15.88 32.66
CA GLU A 321 1.46 15.01 33.41
C GLU A 321 2.51 14.38 32.49
N PRO A 322 3.77 14.26 32.93
CA PRO A 322 4.83 13.66 32.13
C PRO A 322 4.55 12.19 31.88
N VAL A 323 4.56 11.80 30.62
CA VAL A 323 4.44 10.42 30.15
C VAL A 323 5.84 9.84 29.92
N TYR A 324 6.04 8.60 30.32
CA TYR A 324 7.30 7.89 30.22
C TYR A 324 7.20 6.68 29.30
N PHE A 325 8.31 6.36 28.63
CA PHE A 325 8.47 5.14 27.87
C PHE A 325 9.23 4.10 28.71
N GLU A 326 8.63 2.95 28.98
CA GLU A 326 9.30 1.84 29.66
C GLU A 326 10.20 1.11 28.66
N THR A 327 11.51 1.06 28.94
CA THR A 327 12.49 0.54 27.99
C THR A 327 13.73 0.00 28.71
N VAL A 328 14.42 -0.92 28.03
CA VAL A 328 15.79 -1.33 28.36
C VAL A 328 16.74 -0.31 27.74
N LEU A 329 17.79 0.07 28.46
CA LEU A 329 18.88 0.89 27.93
C LEU A 329 20.06 0.01 27.56
N MET A 330 20.45 0.05 26.27
CA MET A 330 21.61 -0.69 25.76
C MET A 330 22.80 0.25 25.61
N ASP A 331 23.93 -0.14 26.23
CA ASP A 331 25.19 0.59 26.09
C ASP A 331 25.87 0.20 24.77
N MET A 332 25.36 0.75 23.68
CA MET A 332 25.87 0.54 22.32
C MET A 332 25.91 1.89 21.59
N ASP A 333 26.98 2.10 20.81
CA ASP A 333 27.17 3.26 19.96
C ASP A 333 26.77 2.93 18.52
N ILE A 334 25.94 3.78 17.90
CA ILE A 334 25.43 3.56 16.53
C ILE A 334 26.55 3.55 15.47
N ARG A 335 27.69 4.16 15.75
CA ARG A 335 28.83 4.21 14.82
C ARG A 335 29.71 2.97 14.96
N GLU A 336 29.97 2.53 16.19
CA GLU A 336 30.87 1.42 16.50
C GLU A 336 30.15 0.07 16.45
N ASP A 337 28.92 0.00 16.95
CA ASP A 337 28.14 -1.23 17.12
C ASP A 337 27.07 -1.45 16.05
N LYS A 338 27.17 -0.78 14.90
CA LYS A 338 26.15 -0.79 13.84
C LYS A 338 25.63 -2.18 13.50
N LYS A 339 26.55 -3.15 13.38
CA LYS A 339 26.21 -4.55 13.07
C LYS A 339 25.43 -5.21 14.22
N GLN A 340 25.87 -5.02 15.46
CA GLN A 340 25.22 -5.58 16.64
C GLN A 340 23.83 -5.00 16.84
N ILE A 341 23.67 -3.69 16.61
CA ILE A 341 22.37 -3.01 16.68
C ILE A 341 21.41 -3.57 15.64
N LYS A 342 21.87 -3.78 14.39
CA LYS A 342 21.02 -4.38 13.35
C LYS A 342 20.64 -5.82 13.67
N LEU A 343 21.56 -6.63 14.16
CA LEU A 343 21.27 -7.99 14.63
C LEU A 343 20.26 -8.00 15.79
N LEU A 344 20.37 -7.06 16.71
CA LEU A 344 19.42 -6.87 17.81
C LEU A 344 18.02 -6.49 17.27
N GLU A 345 17.95 -5.53 16.37
CA GLU A 345 16.70 -5.11 15.73
C GLU A 345 15.99 -6.28 15.04
N LEU A 346 16.70 -7.01 14.19
CA LEU A 346 16.17 -8.17 13.46
C LEU A 346 15.72 -9.28 14.42
N ALA A 347 16.53 -9.60 15.44
CA ALA A 347 16.19 -10.64 16.41
C ALA A 347 14.93 -10.31 17.20
N ILE A 348 14.72 -9.05 17.57
CA ILE A 348 13.50 -8.62 18.28
C ILE A 348 12.31 -8.62 17.33
N GLN A 349 12.46 -8.10 16.12
CA GLN A 349 11.35 -7.97 15.16
C GLN A 349 10.84 -9.31 14.62
N HIS A 350 11.72 -10.29 14.48
CA HIS A 350 11.41 -11.60 13.91
C HIS A 350 11.40 -12.74 14.94
N GLY A 351 11.96 -12.51 16.13
CA GLY A 351 12.02 -13.50 17.21
C GLY A 351 10.75 -13.56 18.07
N GLU A 352 9.87 -12.56 18.03
CA GLU A 352 8.58 -12.58 18.72
C GLU A 352 7.53 -13.26 17.83
N GLU A 353 6.73 -14.18 18.40
CA GLU A 353 5.78 -15.06 17.68
C GLU A 353 4.69 -14.35 16.86
N LYS A 354 4.51 -13.05 16.99
CA LYS A 354 3.54 -12.26 16.22
C LYS A 354 4.24 -11.51 15.09
N LYS A 355 4.23 -12.08 13.90
CA LYS A 355 4.54 -11.35 12.67
C LYS A 355 3.61 -10.15 12.54
N VAL A 356 4.15 -8.97 12.76
CA VAL A 356 3.45 -7.74 12.41
C VAL A 356 3.62 -7.53 10.92
N ASP A 357 2.52 -7.22 10.21
CA ASP A 357 2.49 -7.02 8.77
C ASP A 357 3.54 -5.96 8.35
N TYR A 358 4.58 -6.42 7.67
CA TYR A 358 5.51 -5.59 6.94
C TYR A 358 4.96 -5.32 5.54
N ASP A 359 5.17 -4.12 5.01
CA ASP A 359 5.10 -3.96 3.57
C ASP A 359 6.17 -4.83 2.92
N LEU A 360 5.78 -5.60 1.91
CA LEU A 360 6.67 -6.58 1.28
C LEU A 360 7.85 -5.92 0.55
N ILE A 361 7.67 -4.69 0.06
CA ILE A 361 8.72 -3.92 -0.61
C ILE A 361 9.70 -3.40 0.44
N ASP A 362 9.21 -2.80 1.53
CA ASP A 362 10.05 -2.34 2.62
C ASP A 362 10.93 -3.48 3.15
N PHE A 363 10.35 -4.67 3.31
CA PHE A 363 11.07 -5.83 3.79
C PHE A 363 12.11 -6.34 2.78
N ALA A 364 11.79 -6.33 1.48
CA ALA A 364 12.74 -6.75 0.44
C ALA A 364 13.91 -5.77 0.33
N ILE A 365 13.63 -4.48 0.32
CA ILE A 365 14.63 -3.43 0.21
C ILE A 365 15.52 -3.38 1.45
N GLY A 366 14.95 -3.53 2.67
CA GLY A 366 15.73 -3.65 3.91
C GLY A 366 16.71 -4.82 3.86
N THR A 367 16.23 -6.01 3.43
CA THR A 367 17.08 -7.20 3.27
C THR A 367 18.21 -6.94 2.25
N TYR A 368 17.88 -6.36 1.11
CA TYR A 368 18.83 -6.05 0.03
C TYR A 368 19.89 -5.02 0.49
N ARG A 369 19.45 -3.96 1.17
CA ARG A 369 20.33 -2.94 1.73
C ARG A 369 21.36 -3.55 2.70
N ASP A 370 20.88 -4.36 3.64
CA ASP A 370 21.72 -4.88 4.72
C ASP A 370 22.70 -5.97 4.24
N VAL A 371 22.31 -6.78 3.24
CA VAL A 371 23.10 -7.92 2.76
C VAL A 371 23.92 -7.58 1.53
N VAL A 372 23.40 -6.76 0.60
CA VAL A 372 24.03 -6.51 -0.68
C VAL A 372 24.67 -5.12 -0.78
N GLN A 373 23.91 -4.06 -0.50
CA GLN A 373 24.41 -2.69 -0.67
C GLN A 373 25.44 -2.30 0.40
N THR A 374 25.11 -2.44 1.66
CA THR A 374 26.00 -2.05 2.77
C THR A 374 26.91 -3.19 3.21
N GLN A 375 26.60 -4.42 2.85
CA GLN A 375 27.29 -5.65 3.28
C GLN A 375 27.45 -5.72 4.82
N LEU A 376 26.49 -5.14 5.53
CA LEU A 376 26.49 -5.09 7.00
C LEU A 376 26.37 -6.50 7.58
N LEU A 377 25.55 -7.35 6.95
CA LEU A 377 25.29 -8.72 7.33
C LEU A 377 25.52 -9.67 6.14
N THR A 378 26.04 -10.86 6.44
CA THR A 378 26.01 -11.96 5.48
C THR A 378 24.59 -12.54 5.39
N MET A 379 24.24 -13.20 4.28
CA MET A 379 22.95 -13.91 4.15
C MET A 379 22.71 -14.92 5.28
N LYS A 380 23.79 -15.57 5.76
CA LYS A 380 23.71 -16.55 6.87
C LYS A 380 23.36 -15.87 8.20
N GLU A 381 24.00 -14.75 8.50
CA GLU A 381 23.72 -13.97 9.71
C GLU A 381 22.30 -13.40 9.68
N TYR A 382 21.86 -12.88 8.51
CA TYR A 382 20.51 -12.37 8.32
C TYR A 382 19.46 -13.49 8.54
N ALA A 383 19.64 -14.65 7.89
CA ALA A 383 18.76 -15.80 8.02
C ALA A 383 18.68 -16.32 9.48
N ALA A 384 19.83 -16.39 10.16
CA ALA A 384 19.87 -16.80 11.57
C ALA A 384 19.14 -15.82 12.49
N SER A 385 19.24 -14.50 12.23
CA SER A 385 18.59 -13.45 13.04
C SER A 385 17.08 -13.36 12.80
N THR A 386 16.61 -13.69 11.59
CA THR A 386 15.18 -13.66 11.22
C THR A 386 14.50 -15.02 11.36
N ASN A 387 15.26 -16.08 11.70
CA ASN A 387 14.79 -17.46 11.72
C ASN A 387 14.15 -17.91 10.40
N GLU A 388 14.74 -17.49 9.28
CA GLU A 388 14.28 -17.80 7.92
C GLU A 388 15.25 -18.73 7.18
N GLN A 389 14.76 -19.37 6.10
CA GLN A 389 15.61 -20.19 5.25
C GLN A 389 16.46 -19.30 4.31
N LEU A 390 17.70 -19.72 4.04
CA LEU A 390 18.57 -19.03 3.10
C LEU A 390 17.95 -18.87 1.70
N ALA A 391 17.11 -19.81 1.28
CA ALA A 391 16.41 -19.78 0.01
C ALA A 391 15.40 -18.62 -0.06
N ASP A 392 14.74 -18.32 1.04
CA ASP A 392 13.76 -17.22 1.14
C ASP A 392 14.47 -15.86 1.10
N ILE A 393 15.58 -15.74 1.84
CA ILE A 393 16.43 -14.55 1.80
C ILE A 393 16.96 -14.29 0.37
N LYS A 394 17.49 -15.35 -0.28
CA LYS A 394 17.98 -15.25 -1.66
C LYS A 394 16.89 -14.79 -2.62
N LYS A 395 15.71 -15.41 -2.54
CA LYS A 395 14.56 -15.02 -3.37
C LYS A 395 14.15 -13.57 -3.14
N ARG A 396 14.15 -13.11 -1.88
CA ARG A 396 13.81 -11.74 -1.52
C ARG A 396 14.81 -10.73 -2.08
N ILE A 397 16.10 -11.06 -2.03
CA ILE A 397 17.17 -10.24 -2.64
C ILE A 397 16.97 -10.16 -4.16
N GLU A 398 16.73 -11.26 -4.84
CA GLU A 398 16.47 -11.27 -6.30
C GLU A 398 15.25 -10.40 -6.67
N ILE A 399 14.20 -10.39 -5.84
CA ILE A 399 13.04 -9.50 -6.05
C ILE A 399 13.45 -8.03 -5.89
N ALA A 400 14.22 -7.72 -4.84
CA ALA A 400 14.69 -6.36 -4.60
C ALA A 400 15.62 -5.86 -5.73
N GLU A 401 16.48 -6.72 -6.28
CA GLU A 401 17.31 -6.40 -7.44
C GLU A 401 16.46 -6.00 -8.65
N VAL A 402 15.40 -6.75 -8.94
CA VAL A 402 14.47 -6.40 -10.04
C VAL A 402 13.71 -5.13 -9.74
N ILE A 403 13.36 -4.84 -8.48
CA ILE A 403 12.76 -3.55 -8.08
C ILE A 403 13.75 -2.40 -8.35
N CYS A 404 15.01 -2.55 -7.98
CA CYS A 404 16.04 -1.53 -8.23
C CYS A 404 16.22 -1.30 -9.75
N GLU A 405 16.33 -2.38 -10.53
CA GLU A 405 16.42 -2.29 -12.00
C GLU A 405 15.19 -1.60 -12.62
N PHE A 406 13.99 -1.85 -12.09
CA PHE A 406 12.78 -1.18 -12.53
C PHE A 406 12.84 0.33 -12.25
N LEU A 407 13.25 0.72 -11.05
CA LEU A 407 13.38 2.13 -10.67
C LEU A 407 14.46 2.85 -11.48
N GLU A 408 15.60 2.19 -11.75
CA GLU A 408 16.62 2.71 -12.65
C GLU A 408 16.08 2.89 -14.08
N TYR A 409 15.30 1.90 -14.57
CA TYR A 409 14.72 1.90 -15.91
C TYR A 409 13.77 3.08 -16.12
N ILE A 410 12.97 3.44 -15.11
CA ILE A 410 12.03 4.56 -15.18
C ILE A 410 12.64 5.92 -14.77
N GLY A 411 13.96 5.97 -14.50
CA GLY A 411 14.66 7.21 -14.16
C GLY A 411 14.54 7.67 -12.70
N LEU A 412 14.05 6.81 -11.81
CA LEU A 412 13.82 7.11 -10.38
C LEU A 412 14.60 6.17 -9.45
N PRO A 413 15.94 6.05 -9.58
CA PRO A 413 16.73 5.15 -8.74
C PRO A 413 16.60 5.51 -7.26
N GLY A 414 16.42 4.49 -6.42
CA GLY A 414 16.31 4.67 -4.97
C GLY A 414 14.94 5.16 -4.46
N GLN A 415 14.02 5.57 -5.34
CA GLN A 415 12.68 6.02 -4.95
C GLN A 415 11.73 4.82 -4.71
N TYR A 416 11.98 4.03 -3.66
CA TYR A 416 11.28 2.78 -3.40
C TYR A 416 9.78 2.95 -3.13
N HIS A 417 9.34 4.14 -2.70
CA HIS A 417 7.92 4.46 -2.55
C HIS A 417 7.15 4.33 -3.88
N VAL A 418 7.78 4.65 -5.02
CA VAL A 418 7.19 4.47 -6.36
C VAL A 418 6.92 2.99 -6.62
N ALA A 419 7.87 2.11 -6.32
CA ALA A 419 7.67 0.67 -6.45
C ALA A 419 6.52 0.14 -5.59
N ARG A 420 6.35 0.67 -4.36
CA ARG A 420 5.23 0.35 -3.47
C ARG A 420 3.90 0.77 -4.07
N GLU A 421 3.80 1.97 -4.61
CA GLU A 421 2.58 2.50 -5.20
C GLU A 421 2.16 1.76 -6.47
N TYR A 422 3.13 1.33 -7.29
CA TYR A 422 2.88 0.45 -8.44
C TYR A 422 2.63 -1.01 -8.04
N GLN A 423 2.78 -1.35 -6.74
CA GLN A 423 2.56 -2.69 -6.17
C GLN A 423 3.32 -3.80 -6.89
N VAL A 424 4.54 -3.50 -7.35
CA VAL A 424 5.32 -4.39 -8.24
C VAL A 424 5.82 -5.67 -7.59
N TYR A 425 5.81 -5.78 -6.26
CA TYR A 425 6.36 -6.95 -5.55
C TYR A 425 5.76 -8.27 -6.03
N SER A 426 4.43 -8.34 -6.14
CA SER A 426 3.74 -9.56 -6.55
C SER A 426 4.08 -9.98 -7.99
N LEU A 427 4.24 -9.00 -8.88
CA LEU A 427 4.66 -9.23 -10.26
C LEU A 427 6.06 -9.85 -10.31
N PHE A 428 7.02 -9.20 -9.66
CA PHE A 428 8.42 -9.65 -9.71
C PHE A 428 8.61 -10.95 -8.95
N GLN A 429 7.88 -11.19 -7.87
CA GLN A 429 7.89 -12.46 -7.16
C GLN A 429 7.47 -13.63 -8.07
N GLU A 430 6.42 -13.46 -8.88
CA GLU A 430 5.99 -14.46 -9.86
C GLU A 430 6.96 -14.57 -11.05
N MET A 431 7.66 -13.50 -11.38
CA MET A 431 8.62 -13.45 -12.50
C MET A 431 9.94 -14.16 -12.19
N ILE A 432 10.45 -14.13 -10.97
CA ILE A 432 11.75 -14.72 -10.59
C ILE A 432 11.91 -16.19 -11.07
N PRO A 433 10.96 -17.11 -10.80
CA PRO A 433 11.11 -18.49 -11.29
C PRO A 433 11.21 -18.61 -12.81
N LEU A 434 10.55 -17.69 -13.52
CA LEU A 434 10.58 -17.66 -14.98
C LEU A 434 11.92 -17.13 -15.49
N LEU A 435 12.43 -16.05 -14.91
CA LEU A 435 13.75 -15.49 -15.23
C LEU A 435 14.87 -16.53 -15.05
N ARG A 436 14.79 -17.37 -14.02
CA ARG A 436 15.80 -18.44 -13.79
C ARG A 436 15.84 -19.50 -14.89
N SER A 437 14.77 -19.63 -15.68
CA SER A 437 14.66 -20.63 -16.76
C SER A 437 15.00 -20.09 -18.15
N LEU A 438 15.34 -18.81 -18.26
CA LEU A 438 15.61 -18.12 -19.52
C LEU A 438 17.10 -17.82 -19.69
N GLU A 439 17.53 -17.63 -20.94
CA GLU A 439 18.86 -17.11 -21.28
C GLU A 439 18.93 -15.61 -21.00
N ASP A 440 20.12 -15.05 -20.83
CA ASP A 440 20.30 -13.67 -20.36
C ASP A 440 19.66 -12.61 -21.26
N GLN A 441 19.66 -12.83 -22.59
CA GLN A 441 18.97 -11.93 -23.51
C GLN A 441 17.46 -11.97 -23.32
N GLU A 442 16.88 -13.15 -23.16
CA GLU A 442 15.45 -13.34 -22.93
C GLU A 442 15.02 -12.77 -21.57
N LYS A 443 15.89 -12.90 -20.53
CA LYS A 443 15.67 -12.27 -19.22
C LYS A 443 15.53 -10.75 -19.35
N ALA A 444 16.48 -10.12 -20.04
CA ALA A 444 16.49 -8.68 -20.23
C ALA A 444 15.23 -8.19 -20.97
N GLU A 445 14.81 -8.94 -21.97
CA GLU A 445 13.63 -8.59 -22.75
C GLU A 445 12.34 -8.81 -21.96
N LEU A 446 12.21 -9.91 -21.20
CA LEU A 446 11.05 -10.13 -20.31
C LEU A 446 10.94 -9.04 -19.24
N LYS A 447 12.07 -8.62 -18.65
CA LYS A 447 12.08 -7.48 -17.71
C LYS A 447 11.56 -6.21 -18.37
N ARG A 448 12.03 -5.86 -19.58
CA ARG A 448 11.54 -4.68 -20.32
C ARG A 448 10.04 -4.74 -20.60
N ILE A 449 9.54 -5.89 -21.02
CA ILE A 449 8.12 -6.11 -21.23
C ILE A 449 7.35 -5.85 -19.92
N ALA A 450 7.79 -6.45 -18.81
CA ALA A 450 7.15 -6.29 -17.53
C ALA A 450 7.18 -4.82 -17.06
N PHE A 451 8.33 -4.16 -17.15
CA PHE A 451 8.53 -2.77 -16.74
C PHE A 451 7.64 -1.80 -17.53
N ASN A 452 7.60 -1.94 -18.86
CA ASN A 452 6.77 -1.10 -19.71
C ASN A 452 5.28 -1.31 -19.48
N ASN A 453 4.86 -2.56 -19.31
CA ASN A 453 3.46 -2.86 -19.01
C ASN A 453 3.03 -2.33 -17.62
N VAL A 454 3.93 -2.32 -16.63
CA VAL A 454 3.71 -1.68 -15.32
C VAL A 454 3.65 -0.16 -15.47
N LEU A 455 4.67 0.45 -16.07
CA LEU A 455 4.79 1.90 -16.27
C LEU A 455 3.55 2.46 -16.97
N MET A 456 3.13 1.83 -18.06
CA MET A 456 1.97 2.24 -18.85
C MET A 456 0.64 1.82 -18.24
N ARG A 457 0.63 1.16 -17.06
CA ARG A 457 -0.58 0.62 -16.41
C ARG A 457 -1.42 -0.28 -17.32
N ALA A 458 -0.78 -0.96 -18.26
CA ALA A 458 -1.43 -1.87 -19.20
C ALA A 458 -1.88 -3.20 -18.54
N ILE A 459 -1.39 -3.49 -17.33
CA ILE A 459 -1.69 -4.72 -16.57
C ILE A 459 -2.79 -4.45 -15.54
N LYS A 460 -3.92 -5.16 -15.63
CA LYS A 460 -4.99 -5.15 -14.63
C LYS A 460 -4.73 -6.10 -13.45
N ASP A 461 -4.18 -7.27 -13.72
CA ASP A 461 -3.81 -8.30 -12.73
C ASP A 461 -2.37 -8.74 -12.98
N GLN A 462 -1.47 -8.26 -12.14
CA GLN A 462 -0.04 -8.49 -12.26
C GLN A 462 0.37 -9.97 -12.17
N ARG A 463 -0.28 -10.73 -11.28
CA ARG A 463 0.00 -12.16 -11.11
C ARG A 463 -0.49 -12.97 -12.30
N LYS A 464 -1.65 -12.60 -12.81
CA LYS A 464 -2.21 -13.25 -14.01
C LYS A 464 -1.33 -12.99 -15.22
N PHE A 465 -0.83 -11.78 -15.40
CA PHE A 465 0.07 -11.40 -16.50
C PHE A 465 1.27 -12.35 -16.61
N ILE A 466 2.01 -12.57 -15.54
CA ILE A 466 3.17 -13.48 -15.55
C ILE A 466 2.75 -14.93 -15.77
N ARG A 467 1.63 -15.38 -15.20
CA ARG A 467 1.12 -16.74 -15.44
C ARG A 467 0.72 -16.96 -16.89
N ASP A 468 0.13 -15.97 -17.54
CA ASP A 468 -0.23 -16.03 -18.96
C ASP A 468 1.05 -16.08 -19.83
N ILE A 469 2.07 -15.27 -19.54
CA ILE A 469 3.39 -15.36 -20.21
C ILE A 469 4.01 -16.75 -20.02
N LYS A 470 4.06 -17.25 -18.78
CA LYS A 470 4.57 -18.60 -18.49
C LYS A 470 3.82 -19.69 -19.25
N GLY A 471 2.52 -19.51 -19.44
CA GLY A 471 1.68 -20.42 -20.22
C GLY A 471 1.96 -20.40 -21.73
N MET A 472 2.58 -19.34 -22.25
CA MET A 472 2.89 -19.14 -23.68
C MET A 472 4.34 -19.39 -24.03
N ILE A 473 5.27 -19.27 -23.07
CA ILE A 473 6.73 -19.14 -23.27
C ILE A 473 7.38 -20.25 -24.13
N ARG A 474 6.76 -21.42 -24.21
CA ARG A 474 7.24 -22.56 -25.02
C ARG A 474 6.57 -22.66 -26.38
N GLY A 475 5.66 -21.77 -26.74
CA GLY A 475 4.88 -21.82 -27.97
C GLY A 475 5.21 -20.69 -28.95
N ASP A 476 4.78 -20.85 -30.19
CA ASP A 476 4.98 -19.82 -31.24
C ASP A 476 4.25 -18.51 -30.90
N SER A 477 3.13 -18.58 -30.17
CA SER A 477 2.42 -17.40 -29.67
C SER A 477 3.26 -16.47 -28.81
N TYR A 478 4.25 -17.02 -28.10
CA TYR A 478 5.20 -16.23 -27.29
C TYR A 478 6.16 -15.43 -28.17
N LYS A 479 6.68 -16.04 -29.22
CA LYS A 479 7.61 -15.34 -30.14
C LYS A 479 6.92 -14.16 -30.82
N GLU A 480 5.69 -14.36 -31.29
CA GLU A 480 4.91 -13.29 -31.90
C GLU A 480 4.58 -12.16 -30.89
N TYR A 481 4.17 -12.53 -29.69
CA TYR A 481 3.95 -11.57 -28.60
C TYR A 481 5.21 -10.76 -28.31
N PHE A 482 6.33 -11.43 -28.26
CA PHE A 482 7.63 -10.85 -27.98
C PHE A 482 8.05 -9.83 -29.04
N GLU A 483 7.89 -10.17 -30.32
CA GLU A 483 8.18 -9.26 -31.43
C GLU A 483 7.21 -8.05 -31.47
N ASP A 484 5.93 -8.26 -31.16
CA ASP A 484 4.96 -7.17 -30.98
C ASP A 484 5.39 -6.21 -29.85
N GLN A 485 5.83 -6.76 -28.71
CA GLN A 485 6.27 -5.96 -27.56
C GLN A 485 7.56 -5.19 -27.82
N LYS A 486 8.51 -5.74 -28.59
CA LYS A 486 9.77 -5.04 -28.96
C LYS A 486 9.52 -3.71 -29.63
N LYS A 487 8.53 -3.63 -30.51
CA LYS A 487 8.15 -2.38 -31.18
C LYS A 487 7.75 -1.30 -30.19
N TRP A 488 6.86 -1.63 -29.27
CA TRP A 488 6.37 -0.69 -28.26
C TRP A 488 7.44 -0.38 -27.20
N ASN A 489 8.26 -1.37 -26.85
CA ASN A 489 9.38 -1.18 -25.93
C ASN A 489 10.38 -0.14 -26.45
N ALA A 490 10.69 -0.15 -27.75
CA ALA A 490 11.58 0.83 -28.36
C ALA A 490 10.97 2.22 -28.34
N GLU A 491 9.69 2.36 -28.66
CA GLU A 491 8.98 3.63 -28.65
C GLU A 491 8.88 4.22 -27.24
N ILE A 492 8.54 3.39 -26.23
CA ILE A 492 8.49 3.83 -24.82
C ILE A 492 9.87 4.29 -24.37
N GLN A 493 10.93 3.56 -24.70
CA GLN A 493 12.28 3.91 -24.28
C GLN A 493 12.76 5.22 -24.92
N GLU A 494 12.44 5.46 -26.19
CA GLU A 494 12.75 6.73 -26.86
C GLU A 494 12.03 7.90 -26.19
N LYS A 495 10.74 7.73 -25.89
CA LYS A 495 9.94 8.76 -25.22
C LYS A 495 10.38 9.01 -23.78
N LEU A 496 10.78 7.95 -23.04
CA LEU A 496 11.32 8.07 -21.68
C LEU A 496 12.64 8.85 -21.65
N GLN A 497 13.55 8.61 -22.62
CA GLN A 497 14.82 9.35 -22.70
C GLN A 497 14.63 10.85 -22.96
N GLY A 498 13.52 11.22 -23.60
CA GLY A 498 13.17 12.62 -23.86
C GLY A 498 12.28 13.25 -22.78
N ALA A 499 11.84 12.50 -21.79
CA ALA A 499 10.95 12.98 -20.72
C ALA A 499 11.77 13.38 -19.49
N ASP A 500 11.37 14.50 -18.89
CA ASP A 500 11.94 15.02 -17.64
C ASP A 500 11.14 14.40 -16.47
N ILE A 501 11.59 13.25 -15.97
CA ILE A 501 10.90 12.47 -14.96
C ILE A 501 11.66 12.54 -13.65
N HIS A 502 11.08 13.21 -12.66
CA HIS A 502 11.63 13.38 -11.33
C HIS A 502 10.69 12.87 -10.23
N SER A 503 9.43 12.61 -10.57
CA SER A 503 8.39 12.23 -9.62
C SER A 503 7.45 11.18 -10.18
N LYS A 504 6.62 10.62 -9.31
CA LYS A 504 5.51 9.75 -9.70
C LYS A 504 4.49 10.46 -10.57
N GLU A 505 4.20 11.71 -10.27
CA GLU A 505 3.27 12.56 -11.02
C GLU A 505 3.72 12.69 -12.47
N ASP A 506 5.03 12.83 -12.72
CA ASP A 506 5.60 12.86 -14.07
C ASP A 506 5.40 11.53 -14.80
N LEU A 507 5.55 10.38 -14.09
CA LEU A 507 5.27 9.06 -14.65
C LEU A 507 3.78 8.88 -14.99
N GLU A 508 2.88 9.36 -14.12
CA GLU A 508 1.44 9.32 -14.39
C GLU A 508 1.05 10.19 -15.57
N ALA A 509 1.63 11.38 -15.66
CA ALA A 509 1.46 12.27 -16.82
C ALA A 509 2.01 11.61 -18.09
N PHE A 510 3.20 11.01 -18.02
CA PHE A 510 3.80 10.27 -19.13
C PHE A 510 2.89 9.11 -19.62
N ALA A 511 2.38 8.29 -18.71
CA ALA A 511 1.47 7.21 -19.04
C ALA A 511 0.14 7.73 -19.65
N SER A 512 -0.38 8.83 -19.11
CA SER A 512 -1.62 9.45 -19.59
C SER A 512 -1.50 10.01 -21.01
N VAL A 513 -0.39 10.69 -21.31
CA VAL A 513 -0.11 11.24 -22.65
C VAL A 513 0.09 10.13 -23.69
N ASN A 514 0.56 8.96 -23.27
CA ASN A 514 0.81 7.81 -24.12
C ASN A 514 -0.21 6.67 -23.91
N ALA A 515 -1.46 6.98 -23.60
CA ALA A 515 -2.49 5.99 -23.30
C ALA A 515 -2.78 5.02 -24.48
N ASP A 516 -2.56 5.46 -25.71
CA ASP A 516 -2.65 4.65 -26.92
C ASP A 516 -1.63 3.50 -26.91
N ILE A 517 -0.44 3.70 -26.37
CA ILE A 517 0.56 2.65 -26.20
C ILE A 517 0.10 1.63 -25.16
N ALA A 518 -0.48 2.08 -24.03
CA ALA A 518 -1.04 1.19 -23.02
C ALA A 518 -2.13 0.27 -23.60
N ASP A 519 -3.02 0.82 -24.39
CA ASP A 519 -4.07 0.06 -25.09
C ASP A 519 -3.45 -0.98 -26.06
N ASN A 520 -2.44 -0.58 -26.82
CA ASN A 520 -1.74 -1.48 -27.75
C ASN A 520 -1.01 -2.63 -27.02
N LEU A 521 -0.32 -2.36 -25.90
CA LEU A 521 0.30 -3.38 -25.06
C LEU A 521 -0.73 -4.39 -24.54
N SER A 522 -1.88 -3.89 -24.04
CA SER A 522 -2.97 -4.73 -23.56
C SER A 522 -3.56 -5.59 -24.67
N MET A 523 -3.81 -5.01 -25.84
CA MET A 523 -4.35 -5.72 -27.01
C MET A 523 -3.38 -6.78 -27.55
N SER A 524 -2.08 -6.49 -27.53
CA SER A 524 -1.04 -7.46 -27.93
C SER A 524 -1.07 -8.69 -27.01
N MET A 525 -1.17 -8.48 -25.69
CA MET A 525 -1.29 -9.57 -24.72
C MET A 525 -2.58 -10.38 -24.90
N GLU A 526 -3.72 -9.73 -25.09
CA GLU A 526 -4.99 -10.42 -25.32
C GLU A 526 -4.94 -11.29 -26.58
N ARG A 527 -4.39 -10.77 -27.69
CA ARG A 527 -4.20 -11.54 -28.93
C ARG A 527 -3.32 -12.76 -28.70
N ALA A 528 -2.21 -12.60 -27.99
CA ALA A 528 -1.30 -13.70 -27.70
C ALA A 528 -1.96 -14.80 -26.85
N ILE A 529 -2.73 -14.42 -25.83
CA ILE A 529 -3.51 -15.36 -25.01
C ILE A 529 -4.51 -16.14 -25.86
N LEU A 530 -5.27 -15.45 -26.73
CA LEU A 530 -6.26 -16.10 -27.61
C LEU A 530 -5.59 -17.08 -28.57
N ARG A 531 -4.45 -16.72 -29.18
CA ARG A 531 -3.68 -17.59 -30.05
C ARG A 531 -3.16 -18.82 -29.31
N SER A 532 -2.57 -18.62 -28.13
CA SER A 532 -2.07 -19.71 -27.28
C SER A 532 -3.19 -20.69 -26.89
N ARG A 533 -4.37 -20.19 -26.55
CA ARG A 533 -5.53 -21.03 -26.25
C ARG A 533 -6.01 -21.82 -27.48
N SER A 534 -6.08 -21.14 -28.64
CA SER A 534 -6.48 -21.78 -29.90
C SER A 534 -5.48 -22.87 -30.31
N GLN A 535 -4.18 -22.62 -30.16
CA GLN A 535 -3.14 -23.59 -30.45
C GLN A 535 -3.24 -24.81 -29.52
N LYS A 536 -3.36 -24.60 -28.20
CA LYS A 536 -3.56 -25.67 -27.23
C LYS A 536 -4.82 -26.51 -27.50
N LEU A 537 -5.91 -25.88 -27.95
CA LEU A 537 -7.12 -26.59 -28.33
C LEU A 537 -6.90 -27.48 -29.56
N LYS A 538 -6.07 -27.07 -30.51
CA LYS A 538 -5.71 -27.87 -31.70
C LYS A 538 -4.76 -29.03 -31.35
N GLU A 539 -3.83 -28.82 -30.44
CA GLU A 539 -2.82 -29.80 -30.03
C GLU A 539 -3.35 -30.82 -29.01
N LYS A 540 -4.30 -30.40 -28.17
CA LYS A 540 -4.86 -31.20 -27.08
C LYS A 540 -5.42 -32.59 -27.50
N PRO A 541 -6.12 -32.75 -28.61
CA PRO A 541 -6.56 -34.07 -29.06
C PRO A 541 -5.41 -35.02 -29.29
N SER A 542 -4.35 -34.57 -30.00
CA SER A 542 -3.16 -35.38 -30.29
C SER A 542 -2.39 -35.72 -29.01
N GLU A 543 -2.24 -34.75 -28.08
CA GLU A 543 -1.63 -35.00 -26.77
C GLU A 543 -2.40 -36.03 -25.94
N ASN A 544 -3.75 -35.95 -25.94
CA ASN A 544 -4.58 -36.89 -25.20
C ASN A 544 -4.47 -38.29 -25.77
N VAL A 545 -4.39 -38.42 -27.09
CA VAL A 545 -4.15 -39.72 -27.74
C VAL A 545 -2.77 -40.27 -27.37
N ALA A 546 -1.73 -39.44 -27.43
CA ALA A 546 -0.39 -39.86 -27.04
C ALA A 546 -0.32 -40.35 -25.60
N LYS A 547 -0.89 -39.58 -24.65
CA LYS A 547 -0.96 -39.98 -23.25
C LYS A 547 -1.76 -41.27 -23.02
N SER A 548 -2.83 -41.48 -23.79
CA SER A 548 -3.60 -42.73 -23.71
C SER A 548 -2.78 -43.92 -24.18
N ILE A 549 -1.98 -43.73 -25.23
CA ILE A 549 -1.04 -44.75 -25.72
C ILE A 549 0.02 -45.06 -24.65
N ASP A 550 0.63 -44.05 -24.04
CA ASP A 550 1.63 -44.23 -22.98
C ASP A 550 1.05 -45.02 -21.80
N LEU A 551 -0.15 -44.63 -21.33
CA LEU A 551 -0.82 -45.34 -20.24
C LEU A 551 -1.15 -46.81 -20.60
N MET A 552 -1.47 -47.07 -21.87
CA MET A 552 -1.72 -48.45 -22.31
C MET A 552 -0.39 -49.25 -22.39
N MET A 553 0.71 -48.61 -22.79
CA MET A 553 2.03 -49.25 -22.84
C MET A 553 2.59 -49.55 -21.44
N ASP A 554 2.20 -48.79 -20.42
CA ASP A 554 2.60 -49.01 -19.03
C ASP A 554 1.89 -50.20 -18.37
N ILE A 555 0.87 -50.80 -19.01
CA ILE A 555 0.20 -51.99 -18.49
C ILE A 555 1.13 -53.18 -18.52
N ASP A 556 1.49 -53.68 -17.33
CA ASP A 556 2.33 -54.86 -17.18
C ASP A 556 1.52 -56.16 -17.39
N THR A 557 1.64 -56.71 -18.57
CA THR A 557 0.91 -57.92 -18.99
C THR A 557 1.22 -59.17 -18.14
N ARG A 558 2.34 -59.15 -17.36
CA ARG A 558 2.69 -60.27 -16.45
C ARG A 558 1.68 -60.46 -15.31
N PHE A 559 0.85 -59.47 -15.05
CA PHE A 559 -0.19 -59.58 -14.03
C PHE A 559 -1.49 -60.15 -14.57
N PHE A 560 -1.71 -60.29 -15.87
CA PHE A 560 -2.95 -60.82 -16.45
C PHE A 560 -3.26 -62.23 -16.00
N ASP A 561 -2.26 -63.06 -15.81
CA ASP A 561 -2.44 -64.44 -15.31
C ASP A 561 -2.87 -64.53 -13.85
N ARG A 562 -2.70 -63.43 -13.10
CA ARG A 562 -3.05 -63.35 -11.66
C ARG A 562 -4.39 -62.70 -11.39
N MET A 563 -5.05 -62.16 -12.43
CA MET A 563 -6.36 -61.53 -12.32
C MET A 563 -7.47 -62.58 -12.21
N SER A 564 -8.46 -62.28 -11.44
CA SER A 564 -9.72 -63.05 -11.39
C SER A 564 -10.47 -62.97 -12.73
N GLU A 565 -11.37 -63.87 -13.00
CA GLU A 565 -12.17 -63.85 -14.24
C GLU A 565 -13.03 -62.58 -14.34
N GLU A 566 -13.55 -62.05 -13.24
CA GLU A 566 -14.29 -60.79 -13.19
C GLU A 566 -13.39 -59.60 -13.55
N GLU A 567 -12.17 -59.54 -13.04
CA GLU A 567 -11.19 -58.48 -13.39
C GLU A 567 -10.76 -58.54 -14.87
N LYS A 568 -10.62 -59.75 -15.41
CA LYS A 568 -10.33 -59.94 -16.83
C LYS A 568 -11.49 -59.50 -17.74
N GLU A 569 -12.73 -59.78 -17.35
CA GLU A 569 -13.91 -59.34 -18.08
C GLU A 569 -14.04 -57.81 -18.05
N ASN A 570 -13.85 -57.19 -16.89
CA ASN A 570 -13.87 -55.74 -16.75
C ASN A 570 -12.76 -55.06 -17.58
N LEU A 571 -11.55 -55.63 -17.63
CA LEU A 571 -10.45 -55.13 -18.46
C LEU A 571 -10.79 -55.30 -19.95
N LYS A 572 -11.37 -56.41 -20.38
CA LYS A 572 -11.81 -56.59 -21.77
C LYS A 572 -12.85 -55.57 -22.16
N ALA A 573 -13.86 -55.34 -21.34
CA ALA A 573 -14.90 -54.37 -21.58
C ALA A 573 -14.32 -52.92 -21.72
N GLY A 574 -13.37 -52.56 -20.83
CA GLY A 574 -12.66 -51.26 -20.96
C GLY A 574 -11.82 -51.12 -22.23
N LEU A 575 -11.18 -52.21 -22.67
CA LEU A 575 -10.44 -52.23 -23.94
C LEU A 575 -11.36 -52.12 -25.15
N ASP A 576 -12.50 -52.81 -25.14
CA ASP A 576 -13.51 -52.71 -26.20
C ASP A 576 -14.08 -51.28 -26.31
N GLU A 577 -14.36 -50.63 -25.18
CA GLU A 577 -14.79 -49.23 -25.13
C GLU A 577 -13.73 -48.28 -25.68
N LEU A 578 -12.45 -48.46 -25.32
CA LEU A 578 -11.34 -47.68 -25.85
C LEU A 578 -11.21 -47.81 -27.38
N ILE A 579 -11.32 -49.02 -27.89
CA ILE A 579 -11.31 -49.34 -29.33
C ILE A 579 -12.48 -48.61 -30.02
N HIS A 580 -13.67 -48.70 -29.46
CA HIS A 580 -14.86 -48.06 -30.00
C HIS A 580 -14.71 -46.53 -30.08
N ILE A 581 -14.19 -45.89 -29.01
CA ILE A 581 -13.92 -44.44 -28.99
C ILE A 581 -12.89 -44.06 -30.05
N ALA A 582 -11.79 -44.81 -30.14
CA ALA A 582 -10.73 -44.59 -31.11
C ALA A 582 -11.21 -44.72 -32.58
N GLU A 583 -12.05 -45.73 -32.87
CA GLU A 583 -12.66 -45.91 -34.18
C GLU A 583 -13.64 -44.80 -34.51
N THR A 584 -14.40 -44.34 -33.53
CA THR A 584 -15.33 -43.21 -33.69
C THR A 584 -14.58 -41.91 -34.06
N PHE A 585 -13.49 -41.60 -33.34
CA PHE A 585 -12.67 -40.43 -33.65
C PHE A 585 -11.98 -40.55 -35.03
N LYS A 586 -11.51 -41.75 -35.39
CA LYS A 586 -10.89 -42.00 -36.71
C LYS A 586 -11.88 -41.79 -37.88
N LYS A 587 -13.20 -42.02 -37.66
CA LYS A 587 -14.23 -41.75 -38.66
C LYS A 587 -14.58 -40.27 -38.80
N LEU A 588 -14.32 -39.47 -37.77
CA LEU A 588 -14.58 -38.03 -37.74
C LEU A 588 -13.42 -37.22 -38.36
N LEU A 589 -12.20 -37.79 -38.46
CA LEU A 589 -11.03 -37.23 -39.12
C LEU A 589 -11.03 -37.53 -40.60
#